data_7bc4b83f446a39760b45e30d6ee490bc
#
_entry.id   7bc4b83f446a39760b45e30d6ee490bc
#
_cell.length_a   1.000
_cell.length_b   1.000
_cell.length_c   1.000
_cell.angle_alpha   90.00
_cell.angle_beta   90.00
_cell.angle_gamma   90.00
#
_symmetry.space_group_name_H-M   'P 1'
#
loop_
_entity.id
_entity.type
_entity.pdbx_description
1 polymer ?
#
loop_
_entity_poly.entity_id
_entity_poly.type
_entity_poly.pdbx_seq_one_letter_code
_entity_poly.pdbx_strand_id
1 'polypeptide(L)'
;LLNRIMDFMQDKEVNGVKVAKGVKIGYFHQKQDMLDEDKSILENMKIDSTLDECFIRTNLSEFGFKDNDVHKLVGCLSGGERVKAAICKIILADNNFLMLDEPTNYLDIKAIDALENALINTNKTILLVSHDLEFIDNVCNYIIAIKDKHIFQFNGTYNKYLEQLTNNETSEDERHINDEILLLENKLSKVISELSIVTDEEVKKTLNNEYMNIMNELKQLKEKNSK
;
A
#
# COMPACT_ATOMS: atom_id res chain seq x y z
N LEU A 1 -3.15 -11.29 9.00
CA LEU A 1 -2.27 -12.17 8.23
C LEU A 1 -0.83 -11.69 8.32
N LEU A 2 -0.51 -10.46 7.90
CA LEU A 2 0.85 -9.91 7.87
C LEU A 2 1.56 -10.01 9.23
N ASN A 3 0.90 -9.59 10.31
CA ASN A 3 1.46 -9.68 11.67
C ASN A 3 1.81 -11.11 12.06
N ARG A 4 1.00 -12.11 11.66
CA ARG A 4 1.31 -13.53 11.95
C ARG A 4 2.54 -14.02 11.19
N ILE A 5 2.76 -13.55 9.97
CA ILE A 5 3.96 -13.86 9.20
C ILE A 5 5.18 -13.24 9.88
N MET A 6 5.06 -11.99 10.35
CA MET A 6 6.14 -11.31 11.06
C MET A 6 6.45 -11.94 12.42
N ASP A 7 5.43 -12.34 13.18
CA ASP A 7 5.63 -13.08 14.43
C ASP A 7 6.40 -14.38 14.22
N PHE A 8 6.09 -15.12 13.14
CA PHE A 8 6.85 -16.32 12.74
C PHE A 8 8.33 -16.00 12.42
N MET A 9 8.59 -14.89 11.72
CA MET A 9 9.95 -14.47 11.37
C MET A 9 10.77 -14.01 12.59
N GLN A 10 10.10 -13.64 13.69
CA GLN A 10 10.71 -13.28 14.99
C GLN A 10 10.85 -14.49 15.93
N ASP A 11 10.85 -15.71 15.42
CA ASP A 11 10.93 -16.97 16.19
C ASP A 11 9.82 -17.15 17.23
N LYS A 12 8.70 -16.46 17.06
CA LYS A 12 7.51 -16.71 17.89
C LYS A 12 6.78 -17.95 17.36
N GLU A 13 6.27 -18.76 18.28
CA GLU A 13 5.45 -19.92 17.90
C GLU A 13 4.15 -19.48 17.23
N VAL A 14 4.07 -19.63 15.90
CA VAL A 14 2.86 -19.32 15.12
C VAL A 14 2.40 -20.57 14.39
N ASN A 15 1.28 -21.14 14.85
CA ASN A 15 0.68 -22.30 14.19
C ASN A 15 0.14 -21.94 12.79
N GLY A 16 0.46 -22.76 11.79
CA GLY A 16 -0.09 -22.66 10.43
C GLY A 16 0.69 -21.75 9.47
N VAL A 17 1.82 -21.18 9.89
CA VAL A 17 2.72 -20.42 8.99
C VAL A 17 3.95 -21.28 8.70
N LYS A 18 4.33 -21.38 7.41
CA LYS A 18 5.58 -22.00 6.97
C LYS A 18 6.26 -21.07 5.98
N VAL A 19 7.52 -20.74 6.22
CA VAL A 19 8.33 -19.94 5.32
C VAL A 19 9.46 -20.81 4.75
N ALA A 20 9.68 -20.73 3.45
CA ALA A 20 10.74 -21.47 2.77
C ALA A 20 12.11 -20.97 3.22
N LYS A 21 13.12 -21.86 3.23
CA LYS A 21 14.51 -21.48 3.51
C LYS A 21 14.99 -20.47 2.46
N GLY A 22 15.69 -19.43 2.91
CA GLY A 22 16.26 -18.41 2.03
C GLY A 22 15.33 -17.24 1.72
N VAL A 23 14.11 -17.22 2.26
CA VAL A 23 13.25 -16.03 2.17
C VAL A 23 13.77 -14.94 3.09
N LYS A 24 14.09 -13.78 2.49
CA LYS A 24 14.50 -12.55 3.18
C LYS A 24 13.36 -11.55 3.02
N ILE A 25 12.65 -11.25 4.10
CA ILE A 25 11.46 -10.38 4.07
C ILE A 25 11.85 -8.94 4.34
N GLY A 26 11.44 -8.02 3.44
CA GLY A 26 11.34 -6.60 3.71
C GLY A 26 9.89 -6.27 4.05
N TYR A 27 9.61 -5.77 5.24
CA TYR A 27 8.27 -5.44 5.69
C TYR A 27 8.09 -3.95 5.90
N PHE A 28 7.20 -3.36 5.14
CA PHE A 28 6.74 -1.99 5.32
C PHE A 28 5.41 -1.98 6.08
N HIS A 29 5.39 -1.30 7.21
CA HIS A 29 4.19 -1.05 8.01
C HIS A 29 4.13 0.41 8.46
N GLN A 30 2.99 0.86 8.93
CA GLN A 30 2.75 2.27 9.32
C GLN A 30 3.68 2.82 10.41
N LYS A 31 4.24 1.97 11.28
CA LYS A 31 5.23 2.39 12.28
C LYS A 31 6.62 2.38 11.65
N GLN A 32 7.11 3.54 11.29
CA GLN A 32 8.34 3.73 10.50
C GLN A 32 9.64 3.60 11.33
N ASP A 33 9.73 2.63 12.22
CA ASP A 33 10.86 2.44 13.15
C ASP A 33 12.13 1.90 12.47
N MET A 34 12.14 1.77 11.13
CA MET A 34 13.24 1.16 10.39
C MET A 34 14.31 2.12 9.90
N LEU A 35 14.11 3.41 10.08
CA LEU A 35 15.08 4.44 9.71
C LEU A 35 15.84 4.93 10.95
N ASP A 36 17.14 5.03 10.84
CA ASP A 36 18.02 5.63 11.85
C ASP A 36 17.98 7.15 11.68
N GLU A 37 17.47 7.86 12.68
CA GLU A 37 17.24 9.30 12.63
C GLU A 37 18.55 10.11 12.64
N ASP A 38 19.63 9.54 13.19
CA ASP A 38 20.95 10.17 13.30
C ASP A 38 21.77 9.99 12.03
N LYS A 39 21.29 9.23 11.05
CA LYS A 39 21.94 9.03 9.75
C LYS A 39 21.22 9.75 8.63
N SER A 40 21.97 10.04 7.57
CA SER A 40 21.40 10.59 6.33
C SER A 40 20.53 9.54 5.60
N ILE A 41 19.71 10.03 4.66
CA ILE A 41 18.90 9.14 3.80
C ILE A 41 19.80 8.12 3.10
N LEU A 42 20.89 8.59 2.48
CA LEU A 42 21.82 7.72 1.74
C LEU A 42 22.48 6.67 2.64
N GLU A 43 22.93 7.05 3.84
CA GLU A 43 23.52 6.12 4.80
C GLU A 43 22.51 5.06 5.23
N ASN A 44 21.25 5.44 5.46
CA ASN A 44 20.18 4.51 5.77
C ASN A 44 19.95 3.46 4.67
N MET A 45 20.02 3.86 3.39
CA MET A 45 19.91 2.93 2.26
C MET A 45 21.05 1.94 2.22
N LYS A 46 22.27 2.39 2.50
CA LYS A 46 23.49 1.57 2.43
C LYS A 46 23.61 0.52 3.53
N ILE A 47 22.87 0.63 4.62
CA ILE A 47 22.95 -0.34 5.74
C ILE A 47 22.57 -1.74 5.26
N ASP A 48 21.47 -1.85 4.52
CA ASP A 48 20.81 -3.11 4.19
C ASP A 48 20.91 -3.43 2.67
N SER A 49 21.62 -2.60 1.90
CA SER A 49 21.69 -2.73 0.44
C SER A 49 23.09 -3.12 -0.02
N THR A 50 23.18 -4.02 -0.99
CA THR A 50 24.40 -4.40 -1.71
C THR A 50 24.58 -3.63 -3.02
N LEU A 51 23.65 -2.71 -3.33
CA LEU A 51 23.64 -1.94 -4.57
C LEU A 51 24.67 -0.81 -4.52
N ASP A 52 25.16 -0.41 -5.69
CA ASP A 52 26.07 0.74 -5.78
C ASP A 52 25.36 2.07 -5.48
N GLU A 53 26.14 3.06 -5.07
CA GLU A 53 25.61 4.37 -4.67
C GLU A 53 24.91 5.09 -5.82
N CYS A 54 25.35 4.91 -7.06
CA CYS A 54 24.73 5.56 -8.22
C CYS A 54 23.31 5.06 -8.41
N PHE A 55 23.11 3.74 -8.33
CA PHE A 55 21.79 3.12 -8.42
C PHE A 55 20.87 3.55 -7.28
N ILE A 56 21.39 3.60 -6.04
CA ILE A 56 20.64 4.09 -4.87
C ILE A 56 20.17 5.54 -5.09
N ARG A 57 21.08 6.42 -5.53
CA ARG A 57 20.75 7.83 -5.79
C ARG A 57 19.71 8.01 -6.90
N THR A 58 19.80 7.20 -7.96
CA THR A 58 18.82 7.22 -9.06
C THR A 58 17.43 6.89 -8.52
N ASN A 59 17.27 5.82 -7.76
CA ASN A 59 15.99 5.47 -7.16
C ASN A 59 15.49 6.53 -6.19
N LEU A 60 16.33 7.06 -5.30
CA LEU A 60 15.96 8.14 -4.40
C LEU A 60 15.47 9.38 -5.16
N SER A 61 16.07 9.70 -6.32
CA SER A 61 15.65 10.81 -7.17
C SER A 61 14.24 10.63 -7.73
N GLU A 62 13.85 9.40 -8.08
CA GLU A 62 12.48 9.07 -8.54
C GLU A 62 11.44 9.36 -7.45
N PHE A 63 11.77 9.08 -6.18
CA PHE A 63 10.95 9.42 -5.02
C PHE A 63 11.04 10.89 -4.59
N GLY A 64 11.78 11.72 -5.33
CA GLY A 64 11.87 13.16 -5.14
C GLY A 64 13.05 13.65 -4.30
N PHE A 65 13.97 12.77 -3.85
CA PHE A 65 15.20 13.15 -3.15
C PHE A 65 16.30 13.43 -4.15
N LYS A 66 16.54 14.71 -4.46
CA LYS A 66 17.51 15.13 -5.48
C LYS A 66 18.81 15.62 -4.84
N ASP A 67 19.91 15.43 -5.55
CA ASP A 67 21.24 15.99 -5.28
C ASP A 67 21.63 15.94 -3.79
N ASN A 68 21.56 17.08 -3.11
CA ASN A 68 21.94 17.22 -1.71
C ASN A 68 20.90 16.71 -0.70
N ASP A 69 19.66 16.44 -1.15
CA ASP A 69 18.61 15.95 -0.24
C ASP A 69 18.98 14.60 0.37
N VAL A 70 19.71 13.77 -0.38
CA VAL A 70 20.13 12.45 0.09
C VAL A 70 21.07 12.48 1.31
N HIS A 71 21.66 13.63 1.58
CA HIS A 71 22.54 13.86 2.75
C HIS A 71 21.79 14.46 3.96
N LYS A 72 20.49 14.76 3.82
CA LYS A 72 19.68 15.20 4.97
C LYS A 72 19.57 14.09 5.99
N LEU A 73 19.68 14.44 7.27
CA LEU A 73 19.41 13.50 8.36
C LEU A 73 17.94 13.12 8.37
N VAL A 74 17.65 11.84 8.59
CA VAL A 74 16.28 11.34 8.63
C VAL A 74 15.45 12.02 9.72
N GLY A 75 16.07 12.38 10.85
CA GLY A 75 15.42 13.14 11.92
C GLY A 75 14.88 14.51 11.49
N CYS A 76 15.40 15.10 10.39
CA CYS A 76 14.96 16.40 9.86
C CYS A 76 13.88 16.29 8.78
N LEU A 77 13.46 15.08 8.39
CA LEU A 77 12.48 14.85 7.34
C LEU A 77 11.05 15.12 7.83
N SER A 78 10.22 15.66 6.94
CA SER A 78 8.78 15.67 7.12
C SER A 78 8.20 14.23 7.16
N GLY A 79 6.98 14.07 7.68
CA GLY A 79 6.34 12.77 7.74
C GLY A 79 6.25 12.08 6.38
N GLY A 80 5.85 12.80 5.32
CA GLY A 80 5.79 12.27 3.95
C GLY A 80 7.17 11.90 3.38
N GLU A 81 8.20 12.73 3.59
CA GLU A 81 9.57 12.39 3.18
C GLU A 81 10.09 11.15 3.93
N ARG A 82 9.77 11.01 5.21
CA ARG A 82 10.13 9.82 6.00
C ARG A 82 9.49 8.55 5.45
N VAL A 83 8.20 8.61 5.04
CA VAL A 83 7.51 7.49 4.38
C VAL A 83 8.22 7.09 3.09
N LYS A 84 8.51 8.07 2.22
CA LYS A 84 9.24 7.86 0.96
C LYS A 84 10.60 7.20 1.20
N ALA A 85 11.37 7.71 2.16
CA ALA A 85 12.67 7.15 2.53
C ALA A 85 12.56 5.71 3.06
N ALA A 86 11.56 5.41 3.90
CA ALA A 86 11.33 4.07 4.43
C ALA A 86 10.98 3.06 3.32
N ILE A 87 10.14 3.46 2.37
CA ILE A 87 9.81 2.64 1.19
C ILE A 87 11.04 2.39 0.34
N CYS A 88 11.83 3.43 0.01
CA CYS A 88 13.09 3.27 -0.73
C CYS A 88 14.03 2.29 -0.03
N LYS A 89 14.19 2.40 1.30
CA LYS A 89 15.05 1.51 2.07
C LYS A 89 14.66 0.04 1.88
N ILE A 90 13.37 -0.27 1.98
CA ILE A 90 12.91 -1.65 1.84
C ILE A 90 13.07 -2.17 0.40
N ILE A 91 12.76 -1.33 -0.59
CA ILE A 91 12.90 -1.73 -2.00
C ILE A 91 14.36 -1.99 -2.36
N LEU A 92 15.29 -1.17 -1.84
CA LEU A 92 16.72 -1.24 -2.15
C LEU A 92 17.51 -2.24 -1.28
N ALA A 93 16.90 -2.75 -0.20
CA ALA A 93 17.53 -3.72 0.68
C ALA A 93 17.76 -5.09 0.00
N ASP A 94 18.70 -5.87 0.52
CA ASP A 94 18.95 -7.26 0.10
C ASP A 94 17.87 -8.20 0.65
N ASN A 95 16.68 -8.10 0.08
CA ASN A 95 15.56 -8.99 0.35
C ASN A 95 14.99 -9.54 -0.96
N ASN A 96 14.23 -10.64 -0.89
CA ASN A 96 13.60 -11.27 -2.06
C ASN A 96 12.08 -11.39 -1.92
N PHE A 97 11.54 -10.93 -0.79
CA PHE A 97 10.11 -10.89 -0.52
C PHE A 97 9.74 -9.56 0.13
N LEU A 98 8.83 -8.82 -0.47
CA LEU A 98 8.33 -7.55 0.04
C LEU A 98 6.93 -7.75 0.61
N MET A 99 6.73 -7.36 1.86
CA MET A 99 5.42 -7.21 2.47
C MET A 99 5.12 -5.73 2.63
N LEU A 100 4.07 -5.25 1.98
CA LEU A 100 3.69 -3.85 1.96
C LEU A 100 2.28 -3.70 2.50
N ASP A 101 2.14 -2.97 3.61
CA ASP A 101 0.88 -2.71 4.30
C ASP A 101 0.51 -1.24 4.11
N GLU A 102 -0.47 -0.99 3.22
CA GLU A 102 -0.95 0.34 2.84
C GLU A 102 0.19 1.31 2.42
N PRO A 103 1.04 0.94 1.45
CA PRO A 103 2.24 1.71 1.12
C PRO A 103 1.93 3.05 0.42
N THR A 104 0.75 3.22 -0.15
CA THR A 104 0.32 4.45 -0.82
C THR A 104 -0.11 5.54 0.16
N ASN A 105 -0.37 5.19 1.42
CA ASN A 105 -0.76 6.16 2.44
C ASN A 105 0.34 7.20 2.67
N TYR A 106 -0.06 8.47 2.70
CA TYR A 106 0.83 9.63 2.90
C TYR A 106 1.81 9.92 1.74
N LEU A 107 1.66 9.25 0.59
CA LEU A 107 2.42 9.55 -0.62
C LEU A 107 1.68 10.54 -1.51
N ASP A 108 2.42 11.43 -2.15
CA ASP A 108 1.90 12.22 -3.26
C ASP A 108 1.85 11.38 -4.56
N ILE A 109 1.11 11.84 -5.55
CA ILE A 109 0.89 11.13 -6.82
C ILE A 109 2.22 10.73 -7.47
N LYS A 110 3.22 11.61 -7.47
CA LYS A 110 4.54 11.31 -8.07
C LYS A 110 5.28 10.20 -7.33
N ALA A 111 5.14 10.13 -6.01
CA ALA A 111 5.75 9.08 -5.22
C ALA A 111 5.01 7.74 -5.40
N ILE A 112 3.69 7.78 -5.63
CA ILE A 112 2.91 6.58 -5.98
C ILE A 112 3.37 6.05 -7.35
N ASP A 113 3.50 6.91 -8.36
CA ASP A 113 4.01 6.53 -9.69
C ASP A 113 5.43 5.93 -9.60
N ALA A 114 6.30 6.52 -8.79
CA ALA A 114 7.65 6.00 -8.56
C ALA A 114 7.62 4.63 -7.87
N LEU A 115 6.75 4.45 -6.89
CA LEU A 115 6.54 3.18 -6.19
C LEU A 115 6.03 2.10 -7.13
N GLU A 116 5.01 2.38 -7.94
CA GLU A 116 4.49 1.46 -8.96
C GLU A 116 5.61 0.99 -9.89
N ASN A 117 6.34 1.94 -10.46
CA ASN A 117 7.44 1.64 -11.37
C ASN A 117 8.53 0.77 -10.69
N ALA A 118 8.88 1.08 -9.46
CA ALA A 118 9.86 0.30 -8.70
C ALA A 118 9.38 -1.14 -8.43
N LEU A 119 8.09 -1.31 -8.11
CA LEU A 119 7.51 -2.63 -7.84
C LEU A 119 7.30 -3.46 -9.10
N ILE A 120 6.89 -2.86 -10.22
CA ILE A 120 6.73 -3.55 -11.51
C ILE A 120 8.09 -4.06 -12.03
N ASN A 121 9.15 -3.28 -11.84
CA ASN A 121 10.49 -3.60 -12.35
C ASN A 121 11.33 -4.47 -11.40
N THR A 122 10.84 -4.79 -10.22
CA THR A 122 11.59 -5.67 -9.30
C THR A 122 11.37 -7.15 -9.61
N ASN A 123 12.41 -7.97 -9.35
CA ASN A 123 12.30 -9.43 -9.40
C ASN A 123 11.87 -10.05 -8.06
N LYS A 124 11.44 -9.24 -7.10
CA LYS A 124 11.04 -9.71 -5.77
C LYS A 124 9.60 -10.19 -5.76
N THR A 125 9.29 -11.15 -4.92
CA THR A 125 7.90 -11.50 -4.64
C THR A 125 7.27 -10.41 -3.77
N ILE A 126 6.06 -9.96 -4.11
CA ILE A 126 5.37 -8.88 -3.40
C ILE A 126 4.07 -9.41 -2.81
N LEU A 127 3.88 -9.18 -1.51
CA LEU A 127 2.59 -9.31 -0.83
C LEU A 127 2.12 -7.91 -0.45
N LEU A 128 1.10 -7.43 -1.17
CA LEU A 128 0.56 -6.09 -1.04
C LEU A 128 -0.81 -6.12 -0.35
N VAL A 129 -1.00 -5.26 0.62
CA VAL A 129 -2.32 -4.90 1.16
C VAL A 129 -2.51 -3.42 0.89
N SER A 130 -3.57 -3.06 0.18
CA SER A 130 -3.91 -1.68 -0.12
C SER A 130 -5.41 -1.53 -0.32
N HIS A 131 -5.91 -0.32 -0.09
CA HIS A 131 -7.25 0.12 -0.49
C HIS A 131 -7.25 0.88 -1.81
N ASP A 132 -6.08 1.14 -2.39
CA ASP A 132 -5.93 1.77 -3.68
C ASP A 132 -6.04 0.70 -4.79
N LEU A 133 -7.21 0.64 -5.41
CA LEU A 133 -7.53 -0.40 -6.39
C LEU A 133 -6.79 -0.21 -7.70
N GLU A 134 -6.50 1.02 -8.10
CA GLU A 134 -5.72 1.32 -9.29
C GLU A 134 -4.27 0.85 -9.10
N PHE A 135 -3.69 1.14 -7.95
CA PHE A 135 -2.38 0.67 -7.56
C PHE A 135 -2.30 -0.87 -7.52
N ILE A 136 -3.33 -1.54 -6.96
CA ILE A 136 -3.41 -3.00 -6.94
C ILE A 136 -3.47 -3.56 -8.37
N ASP A 137 -4.29 -2.98 -9.25
CA ASP A 137 -4.46 -3.48 -10.63
C ASP A 137 -3.20 -3.32 -11.46
N ASN A 138 -2.44 -2.23 -11.24
CA ASN A 138 -1.19 -1.96 -11.94
C ASN A 138 -0.03 -2.86 -11.47
N VAL A 139 0.03 -3.17 -10.17
CA VAL A 139 1.18 -3.88 -9.58
C VAL A 139 0.94 -5.38 -9.42
N CYS A 140 -0.29 -5.80 -9.12
CA CYS A 140 -0.58 -7.18 -8.74
C CYS A 140 -1.04 -8.02 -9.93
N ASN A 141 -0.51 -9.23 -10.02
CA ASN A 141 -0.93 -10.26 -10.99
C ASN A 141 -1.62 -11.46 -10.33
N TYR A 142 -1.84 -11.41 -9.03
CA TYR A 142 -2.50 -12.44 -8.24
C TYR A 142 -3.27 -11.81 -7.10
N ILE A 143 -4.55 -12.14 -6.96
CA ILE A 143 -5.44 -11.57 -5.96
C ILE A 143 -5.81 -12.63 -4.91
N ILE A 144 -5.70 -12.25 -3.65
CA ILE A 144 -6.19 -13.02 -2.51
C ILE A 144 -7.30 -12.21 -1.84
N ALA A 145 -8.53 -12.62 -2.06
CA ALA A 145 -9.70 -12.00 -1.45
C ALA A 145 -10.16 -12.79 -0.22
N ILE A 146 -10.51 -12.08 0.84
CA ILE A 146 -11.04 -12.67 2.08
C ILE A 146 -12.48 -12.16 2.24
N LYS A 147 -13.46 -13.06 2.08
CA LYS A 147 -14.88 -12.76 2.22
C LYS A 147 -15.53 -13.85 3.09
N ASP A 148 -16.32 -13.47 4.08
CA ASP A 148 -17.07 -14.38 4.98
C ASP A 148 -16.21 -15.49 5.62
N LYS A 149 -14.99 -15.12 6.04
CA LYS A 149 -13.96 -16.03 6.60
C LYS A 149 -13.42 -17.08 5.62
N HIS A 150 -13.73 -16.99 4.33
CA HIS A 150 -13.17 -17.82 3.27
C HIS A 150 -12.13 -17.05 2.48
N ILE A 151 -11.16 -17.77 1.94
CA ILE A 151 -10.08 -17.22 1.12
C ILE A 151 -10.37 -17.61 -0.33
N PHE A 152 -10.45 -16.63 -1.19
CA PHE A 152 -10.56 -16.79 -2.63
C PHE A 152 -9.24 -16.38 -3.27
N GLN A 153 -8.81 -17.14 -4.26
CA GLN A 153 -7.56 -16.92 -4.97
C GLN A 153 -7.87 -16.77 -6.46
N PHE A 154 -7.30 -15.74 -7.07
CA PHE A 154 -7.48 -15.44 -8.47
C PHE A 154 -6.14 -15.09 -9.12
N ASN A 155 -5.84 -15.77 -10.24
CA ASN A 155 -4.64 -15.50 -11.02
C ASN A 155 -4.97 -14.50 -12.14
N GLY A 156 -4.63 -13.25 -11.92
CA GLY A 156 -4.91 -12.14 -12.81
C GLY A 156 -4.87 -10.81 -12.08
N THR A 157 -5.12 -9.72 -12.81
CA THR A 157 -5.22 -8.38 -12.24
C THR A 157 -6.55 -8.19 -11.50
N TYR A 158 -6.66 -7.11 -10.74
CA TYR A 158 -7.86 -6.82 -9.96
C TYR A 158 -9.10 -6.61 -10.86
N ASN A 159 -8.96 -5.92 -11.98
CA ASN A 159 -10.06 -5.71 -12.93
C ASN A 159 -10.57 -7.04 -13.51
N LYS A 160 -9.69 -7.97 -13.85
CA LYS A 160 -10.09 -9.31 -14.31
C LYS A 160 -10.79 -10.11 -13.22
N TYR A 161 -10.38 -9.94 -11.95
CA TYR A 161 -11.07 -10.56 -10.81
C TYR A 161 -12.51 -10.03 -10.69
N LEU A 162 -12.71 -8.71 -10.82
CA LEU A 162 -14.04 -8.10 -10.82
C LEU A 162 -14.91 -8.61 -11.99
N GLU A 163 -14.35 -8.66 -13.19
CA GLU A 163 -15.06 -9.22 -14.37
C GLU A 163 -15.51 -10.66 -14.14
N GLN A 164 -14.69 -11.48 -13.49
CA GLN A 164 -15.08 -12.86 -13.17
C GLN A 164 -16.20 -12.91 -12.13
N LEU A 165 -16.17 -12.07 -11.11
CA LEU A 165 -17.25 -11.98 -10.12
C LEU A 165 -18.58 -11.57 -10.79
N THR A 166 -18.53 -10.61 -11.69
CA THR A 166 -19.72 -10.12 -12.41
C THR A 166 -20.26 -11.14 -13.41
N ASN A 167 -19.42 -11.99 -13.98
CA ASN A 167 -19.84 -13.04 -14.93
C ASN A 167 -20.43 -14.28 -14.24
N ASN A 168 -20.12 -14.51 -12.97
CA ASN A 168 -20.54 -15.72 -12.26
C ASN A 168 -21.87 -15.56 -11.48
N GLU A 169 -22.35 -14.34 -11.25
CA GLU A 169 -23.61 -14.11 -10.51
C GLU A 169 -24.36 -12.88 -11.00
N THR A 170 -25.68 -13.04 -11.11
CA THR A 170 -26.75 -12.06 -10.89
C THR A 170 -27.18 -11.12 -12.02
N SER A 171 -28.44 -10.69 -11.89
CA SER A 171 -29.15 -9.75 -12.75
C SER A 171 -28.36 -8.44 -12.99
N GLU A 172 -28.58 -7.79 -14.11
CA GLU A 172 -27.93 -6.51 -14.46
C GLU A 172 -28.08 -5.46 -13.34
N ASP A 173 -29.17 -5.49 -12.59
CA ASP A 173 -29.44 -4.54 -11.50
C ASP A 173 -28.52 -4.74 -10.28
N GLU A 174 -28.21 -5.97 -9.90
CA GLU A 174 -27.29 -6.24 -8.78
C GLU A 174 -25.82 -5.94 -9.15
N ARG A 175 -25.44 -6.06 -10.42
CA ARG A 175 -24.13 -5.66 -10.91
C ARG A 175 -23.91 -4.16 -10.76
N HIS A 176 -24.87 -3.37 -11.21
CA HIS A 176 -24.84 -1.90 -11.08
C HIS A 176 -24.71 -1.45 -9.62
N ILE A 177 -25.44 -2.08 -8.70
CA ILE A 177 -25.39 -1.73 -7.28
C ILE A 177 -24.02 -2.06 -6.67
N ASN A 178 -23.43 -3.19 -7.02
CA ASN A 178 -22.10 -3.58 -6.50
C ASN A 178 -20.98 -2.67 -7.01
N ASP A 179 -21.00 -2.29 -8.28
CA ASP A 179 -20.04 -1.35 -8.87
C ASP A 179 -20.14 0.03 -8.21
N GLU A 180 -21.37 0.49 -7.92
CA GLU A 180 -21.61 1.78 -7.27
C GLU A 180 -21.14 1.77 -5.81
N ILE A 181 -21.37 0.68 -5.08
CA ILE A 181 -20.83 0.48 -3.72
C ILE A 181 -19.30 0.56 -3.73
N LEU A 182 -18.65 -0.11 -4.66
CA LEU A 182 -17.20 -0.14 -4.77
C LEU A 182 -16.60 1.25 -5.03
N LEU A 183 -17.21 2.00 -5.95
CA LEU A 183 -16.81 3.38 -6.25
C LEU A 183 -16.94 4.30 -5.03
N LEU A 184 -18.01 4.14 -4.26
CA LEU A 184 -18.25 4.93 -3.05
C LEU A 184 -17.28 4.55 -1.91
N GLU A 185 -16.93 3.27 -1.75
CA GLU A 185 -15.95 2.83 -0.78
C GLU A 185 -14.55 3.38 -1.10
N ASN A 186 -14.18 3.48 -2.37
CA ASN A 186 -12.94 4.12 -2.81
C ASN A 186 -12.93 5.63 -2.50
N LYS A 187 -14.02 6.33 -2.82
CA LYS A 187 -14.15 7.75 -2.49
C LYS A 187 -14.06 7.97 -0.98
N LEU A 188 -14.69 7.12 -0.19
CA LEU A 188 -14.66 7.18 1.27
C LEU A 188 -13.23 7.05 1.80
N SER A 189 -12.48 6.08 1.31
CA SER A 189 -11.07 5.85 1.70
C SER A 189 -10.22 7.07 1.39
N LYS A 190 -10.41 7.69 0.22
CA LYS A 190 -9.71 8.92 -0.17
C LYS A 190 -10.05 10.09 0.76
N VAL A 191 -11.34 10.34 1.04
CA VAL A 191 -11.78 11.40 1.96
C VAL A 191 -11.24 11.19 3.37
N ILE A 192 -11.20 9.96 3.88
CA ILE A 192 -10.61 9.64 5.20
C ILE A 192 -9.12 9.96 5.20
N SER A 193 -8.39 9.60 4.15
CA SER A 193 -6.97 9.90 4.00
C SER A 193 -6.72 11.42 4.00
N GLU A 194 -7.50 12.17 3.25
CA GLU A 194 -7.41 13.64 3.18
C GLU A 194 -7.76 14.30 4.53
N LEU A 195 -8.79 13.82 5.23
CA LEU A 195 -9.17 14.30 6.57
C LEU A 195 -8.05 14.14 7.60
N SER A 196 -7.22 13.11 7.47
CA SER A 196 -6.12 12.85 8.41
C SER A 196 -4.94 13.82 8.25
N ILE A 197 -4.84 14.49 7.09
CA ILE A 197 -3.69 15.36 6.73
C ILE A 197 -4.05 16.84 6.82
N VAL A 198 -5.34 17.19 6.58
CA VAL A 198 -5.80 18.58 6.50
C VAL A 198 -5.84 19.23 7.88
N THR A 199 -5.18 20.42 7.97
CA THR A 199 -5.17 21.25 9.19
C THR A 199 -6.10 22.46 9.10
N ASP A 200 -6.60 22.80 7.89
CA ASP A 200 -7.50 23.91 7.66
C ASP A 200 -8.94 23.52 8.05
N GLU A 201 -9.53 24.29 8.97
CA GLU A 201 -10.85 24.01 9.54
C GLU A 201 -12.00 24.13 8.51
N GLU A 202 -11.91 25.02 7.51
CA GLU A 202 -12.94 25.14 6.48
C GLU A 202 -12.90 23.93 5.52
N VAL A 203 -11.72 23.53 5.11
CA VAL A 203 -11.52 22.35 4.26
C VAL A 203 -11.91 21.08 5.01
N LYS A 204 -11.58 20.97 6.28
CA LYS A 204 -11.97 19.85 7.15
C LYS A 204 -13.48 19.73 7.30
N LYS A 205 -14.19 20.85 7.41
CA LYS A 205 -15.65 20.86 7.47
C LYS A 205 -16.27 20.38 6.16
N THR A 206 -15.71 20.78 5.03
CA THR A 206 -16.16 20.33 3.70
C THR A 206 -15.98 18.84 3.52
N LEU A 207 -14.79 18.31 3.84
CA LEU A 207 -14.49 16.88 3.78
C LEU A 207 -15.34 16.04 4.73
N ASN A 208 -15.66 16.56 5.93
CA ASN A 208 -16.59 15.87 6.84
C ASN A 208 -18.01 15.78 6.28
N ASN A 209 -18.48 16.83 5.58
CA ASN A 209 -19.78 16.77 4.91
C ASN A 209 -19.77 15.74 3.76
N GLU A 210 -18.70 15.70 2.99
CA GLU A 210 -18.52 14.72 1.92
C GLU A 210 -18.48 13.29 2.48
N TYR A 211 -17.74 13.05 3.57
CA TYR A 211 -17.70 11.79 4.31
C TYR A 211 -19.12 11.32 4.70
N MET A 212 -19.90 12.22 5.32
CA MET A 212 -21.26 11.90 5.77
C MET A 212 -22.20 11.57 4.59
N ASN A 213 -22.08 12.27 3.47
CA ASN A 213 -22.85 12.00 2.26
C ASN A 213 -22.55 10.62 1.70
N ILE A 214 -21.25 10.30 1.51
CA ILE A 214 -20.81 8.98 1.01
C ILE A 214 -21.27 7.86 1.94
N MET A 215 -21.18 8.03 3.26
CA MET A 215 -21.64 7.04 4.24
C MET A 215 -23.16 6.78 4.13
N ASN A 216 -23.95 7.84 3.91
CA ASN A 216 -25.39 7.70 3.75
C ASN A 216 -25.76 6.98 2.44
N GLU A 217 -25.09 7.30 1.33
CA GLU A 217 -25.26 6.63 0.03
C GLU A 217 -24.90 5.15 0.12
N LEU A 218 -23.76 4.82 0.72
CA LEU A 218 -23.32 3.44 0.95
C LEU A 218 -24.34 2.64 1.76
N LYS A 219 -24.91 3.26 2.81
CA LYS A 219 -25.91 2.60 3.63
C LYS A 219 -27.19 2.27 2.82
N GLN A 220 -27.66 3.22 2.01
CA GLN A 220 -28.85 3.01 1.17
C GLN A 220 -28.62 1.91 0.12
N LEU A 221 -27.46 1.88 -0.52
CA LEU A 221 -27.12 0.86 -1.52
C LEU A 221 -26.99 -0.53 -0.90
N LYS A 222 -26.33 -0.63 0.26
CA LYS A 222 -26.20 -1.91 0.99
C LYS A 222 -27.56 -2.44 1.48
N GLU A 223 -28.49 -1.58 1.87
CA GLU A 223 -29.86 -1.98 2.23
C GLU A 223 -30.66 -2.44 1.01
N LYS A 224 -30.42 -1.88 -0.18
CA LYS A 224 -31.02 -2.36 -1.44
C LYS A 224 -30.48 -3.71 -1.89
N ASN A 225 -29.19 -3.96 -1.68
CA ASN A 225 -28.51 -5.21 -2.07
C ASN A 225 -28.83 -6.39 -1.12
N SER A 226 -29.44 -6.13 0.03
CA SER A 226 -29.80 -7.15 1.04
C SER A 226 -31.25 -7.63 0.95
N LYS A 227 -32.01 -7.13 -0.02
CA LYS A 227 -33.41 -7.52 -0.29
C LYS A 227 -33.54 -8.33 -1.56
#